data_0b9547e56570878808b403cf8c260c8b
#
_entry.id   0b9547e56570878808b403cf8c260c8b
#
_cell.length_a   1.000
_cell.length_b   1.000
_cell.length_c   1.000
_cell.angle_alpha   90.00
_cell.angle_beta   90.00
_cell.angle_gamma   90.00
#
_symmetry.space_group_name_H-M   'P 1'
#
loop_
_entity.id
_entity.type
_entity.pdbx_description
1 polymer ?
#
loop_
_entity_poly.entity_id
_entity_poly.type
_entity_poly.pdbx_seq_one_letter_code
_entity_poly.pdbx_strand_id
1 'polypeptide(L)'
;MRVTKGNDHLKVKAVAGTRVVLLAFDMDEGSREGLLGFAVKRGVKGHEQTWLRGTKYFRDLVPHPHPKDDYSSREQPFQTFLWSDYKAFADTDYDFTIVALYGDIHAFEERHTLEFSIRTEAEDDQHHGVWFNRGAIASHAFETKFHNKRLTEEMTDNVSDDGKLLDPETEWLSRGLAEACLKYINETGPGEGLRVCAYEFTYLPILRALKRALDRGVDVQIVYHDTKKDDDANRAAIGKAELPDKVVHGGQETQVLFRRTRTPIPHNKFIVKLVGGKPKRVWTGSTNFTDTGFFGQTNVGHLVTDADTAKIYLDYWAELSGDPTHSIALKNATGLTPNPPNVIAKKSIAAFFSPRIADNMLDWYGQRITDTTTLAMMTIPFNVAKTILAALGKKRDAMRLVVLEDVPAAEVTAAEKANRGKLAFSNGAILGKSFIKYKVGGAKVVPIANSDLDEWFVEEELARPTNNGHVFFIHSKVLLIDPLSDDPLICSGSANFSTNSLTSNDENMLLIRGNTRVADIYMTEVDRIFRHFRSRDIINHIAEEGEHNKWLELDTTGAWIGPNFKEGNYKNNRRQLFFPEADVGTWSDQAAADPNPFADEKERAAAKKKKKPPQG
;
A
#
# COMPACT_ATOMS: atom_id res chain seq x y z
N MET A 1 7.90 4.37 14.88
CA MET A 1 8.34 5.49 15.77
C MET A 1 7.36 6.64 15.67
N ARG A 2 6.99 7.24 16.82
CA ARG A 2 6.01 8.35 16.88
C ARG A 2 6.58 9.49 17.69
N VAL A 3 6.40 10.73 17.22
CA VAL A 3 6.82 11.96 17.91
C VAL A 3 5.64 12.93 17.90
N THR A 4 5.40 13.57 19.05
CA THR A 4 4.47 14.71 19.16
C THR A 4 5.26 15.92 19.65
N LYS A 5 5.12 17.04 18.95
CA LYS A 5 5.74 18.31 19.28
C LYS A 5 4.70 19.42 19.13
N GLY A 6 4.75 20.43 19.97
CA GLY A 6 3.81 21.54 19.88
C GLY A 6 4.24 22.74 20.70
N ASN A 7 3.63 23.87 20.38
CA ASN A 7 3.58 25.08 21.16
C ASN A 7 2.10 25.50 21.30
N ASP A 8 1.84 26.69 21.81
CA ASP A 8 0.47 27.20 22.03
C ASP A 8 -0.34 27.34 20.71
N HIS A 9 0.32 27.44 19.55
CA HIS A 9 -0.29 27.75 18.27
C HIS A 9 -0.30 26.59 17.28
N LEU A 10 0.76 25.79 17.24
CA LEU A 10 0.97 24.73 16.27
C LEU A 10 1.35 23.43 16.96
N LYS A 11 0.74 22.33 16.57
CA LYS A 11 1.09 20.97 17.01
C LYS A 11 1.39 20.10 15.79
N VAL A 12 2.37 19.22 15.94
CA VAL A 12 2.75 18.21 14.94
C VAL A 12 2.78 16.85 15.59
N LYS A 13 2.15 15.87 14.99
CA LYS A 13 2.35 14.45 15.30
C LYS A 13 2.95 13.77 14.06
N ALA A 14 4.16 13.23 14.25
CA ALA A 14 4.86 12.50 13.21
C ALA A 14 4.79 10.99 13.49
N VAL A 15 4.54 10.19 12.44
CA VAL A 15 4.59 8.72 12.48
C VAL A 15 5.53 8.26 11.38
N ALA A 16 6.63 7.61 11.78
CA ALA A 16 7.60 7.06 10.84
C ALA A 16 7.38 5.56 10.66
N GLY A 17 7.22 5.13 9.41
CA GLY A 17 7.45 3.77 8.96
C GLY A 17 8.91 3.57 8.56
N THR A 18 9.18 2.61 7.68
CA THR A 18 10.54 2.36 7.16
C THR A 18 10.99 3.44 6.18
N ARG A 19 10.14 3.81 5.25
CA ARG A 19 10.48 4.74 4.14
C ARG A 19 9.43 5.83 3.93
N VAL A 20 8.57 6.05 4.92
CA VAL A 20 7.54 7.09 4.92
C VAL A 20 7.51 7.75 6.29
N VAL A 21 7.46 9.08 6.30
CA VAL A 21 7.17 9.86 7.50
C VAL A 21 5.87 10.61 7.27
N LEU A 22 4.82 10.22 8.00
CA LEU A 22 3.53 10.88 7.98
C LEU A 22 3.54 12.00 9.01
N LEU A 23 3.14 13.21 8.59
CA LEU A 23 3.05 14.42 9.39
C LEU A 23 1.60 14.84 9.49
N ALA A 24 1.07 14.90 10.69
CA ALA A 24 -0.22 15.50 10.98
C ALA A 24 -0.01 16.82 11.70
N PHE A 25 -0.75 17.84 11.30
CA PHE A 25 -0.71 19.17 11.88
C PHE A 25 -2.02 19.48 12.60
N ASP A 26 -1.93 20.27 13.67
CA ASP A 26 -3.07 20.89 14.32
C ASP A 26 -2.72 22.33 14.71
N MET A 27 -3.72 23.20 14.76
CA MET A 27 -3.51 24.62 15.00
C MET A 27 -4.69 25.20 15.77
N ASP A 28 -4.42 26.06 16.76
CA ASP A 28 -5.44 26.80 17.47
C ASP A 28 -6.27 27.72 16.55
N GLU A 29 -7.49 28.04 16.95
CA GLU A 29 -8.43 28.79 16.12
C GLU A 29 -7.89 30.18 15.72
N GLY A 30 -7.28 30.90 16.66
CA GLY A 30 -6.75 32.24 16.43
C GLY A 30 -5.59 32.28 15.44
N SER A 31 -4.84 31.18 15.32
CA SER A 31 -3.71 31.07 14.41
C SER A 31 -4.07 30.59 13.00
N ARG A 32 -5.34 30.29 12.73
CA ARG A 32 -5.78 29.83 11.39
C ARG A 32 -6.04 30.99 10.43
N GLU A 33 -6.37 32.18 10.95
CA GLU A 33 -6.67 33.34 10.12
C GLU A 33 -5.43 33.81 9.35
N GLY A 34 -5.56 33.95 8.03
CA GLY A 34 -4.49 34.35 7.14
C GLY A 34 -3.42 33.29 6.88
N LEU A 35 -3.59 32.05 7.37
CA LEU A 35 -2.67 30.96 7.08
C LEU A 35 -2.70 30.59 5.60
N LEU A 36 -1.57 30.69 4.92
CA LEU A 36 -1.40 30.32 3.50
C LEU A 36 -0.98 28.85 3.33
N GLY A 37 -0.42 28.22 4.35
CA GLY A 37 -0.03 26.81 4.36
C GLY A 37 1.22 26.55 5.19
N PHE A 38 1.77 25.35 5.03
CA PHE A 38 2.95 24.91 5.78
C PHE A 38 4.14 24.68 4.85
N ALA A 39 5.28 25.27 5.19
CA ALA A 39 6.57 24.94 4.61
C ALA A 39 7.26 23.89 5.49
N VAL A 40 7.87 22.89 4.88
CA VAL A 40 8.51 21.78 5.59
C VAL A 40 9.93 21.59 5.10
N LYS A 41 10.90 21.69 6.00
CA LYS A 41 12.29 21.26 5.74
C LYS A 41 12.53 19.88 6.33
N ARG A 42 13.42 19.14 5.69
CA ARG A 42 13.95 17.89 6.22
C ARG A 42 15.42 17.72 5.85
N GLY A 43 16.20 17.21 6.76
CA GLY A 43 17.58 16.75 6.54
C GLY A 43 17.87 15.48 7.34
N VAL A 44 18.86 14.71 6.94
CA VAL A 44 19.45 13.70 7.81
C VAL A 44 20.08 14.42 9.00
N LYS A 45 19.88 13.90 10.19
CA LYS A 45 20.35 14.53 11.44
C LYS A 45 21.82 14.91 11.37
N GLY A 46 22.10 16.19 11.66
CA GLY A 46 23.45 16.75 11.57
C GLY A 46 23.89 17.18 10.16
N HIS A 47 23.02 17.07 9.17
CA HIS A 47 23.24 17.57 7.81
C HIS A 47 22.29 18.72 7.47
N GLU A 48 22.59 19.42 6.38
CA GLU A 48 21.75 20.51 5.89
C GLU A 48 20.33 20.02 5.58
N GLN A 49 19.34 20.80 6.00
CA GLN A 49 17.93 20.56 5.69
C GLN A 49 17.56 21.25 4.37
N THR A 50 16.77 20.54 3.55
CA THR A 50 16.20 21.07 2.32
C THR A 50 14.68 21.17 2.42
N TRP A 51 14.10 22.16 1.73
CA TRP A 51 12.64 22.30 1.64
C TRP A 51 12.05 21.13 0.85
N LEU A 52 11.06 20.49 1.43
CA LEU A 52 10.31 19.44 0.74
C LEU A 52 9.48 20.06 -0.39
N ARG A 53 9.21 19.28 -1.41
CA ARG A 53 8.63 19.76 -2.66
C ARG A 53 7.26 19.12 -2.90
N GLY A 54 6.37 19.87 -3.55
CA GLY A 54 5.04 19.44 -3.96
C GLY A 54 4.71 19.92 -5.37
N THR A 55 3.61 19.45 -5.93
CA THR A 55 3.19 19.78 -7.32
C THR A 55 2.16 20.91 -7.39
N LYS A 56 1.62 21.36 -6.26
CA LYS A 56 0.64 22.45 -6.21
C LYS A 56 1.33 23.81 -6.22
N TYR A 57 0.67 24.80 -6.81
CA TYR A 57 1.21 26.14 -7.00
C TYR A 57 0.14 27.23 -6.89
N PHE A 58 0.56 28.44 -6.54
CA PHE A 58 -0.28 29.64 -6.68
C PHE A 58 -0.26 30.11 -8.15
N ARG A 59 -1.45 30.20 -8.74
CA ARG A 59 -1.61 30.55 -10.15
C ARG A 59 -0.91 31.85 -10.56
N ASP A 60 -0.96 32.85 -9.68
CA ASP A 60 -0.35 34.14 -9.95
C ASP A 60 1.18 34.10 -9.94
N LEU A 61 1.79 33.15 -9.18
CA LEU A 61 3.24 32.96 -9.14
C LEU A 61 3.73 32.04 -10.26
N VAL A 62 2.88 31.11 -10.71
CA VAL A 62 3.19 30.13 -11.76
C VAL A 62 2.08 30.13 -12.80
N PRO A 63 2.05 31.15 -13.70
CA PRO A 63 1.00 31.27 -14.72
C PRO A 63 1.05 30.15 -15.79
N HIS A 64 2.22 29.55 -16.01
CA HIS A 64 2.47 28.53 -17.02
C HIS A 64 3.16 27.31 -16.37
N PRO A 65 2.45 26.49 -15.55
CA PRO A 65 3.03 25.32 -14.92
C PRO A 65 3.32 24.25 -15.96
N HIS A 66 4.45 23.54 -15.80
CA HIS A 66 4.74 22.34 -16.58
C HIS A 66 4.35 21.09 -15.78
N PRO A 67 3.82 20.02 -16.40
CA PRO A 67 3.38 18.80 -15.70
C PRO A 67 4.43 18.14 -14.83
N LYS A 68 5.71 18.29 -15.20
CA LYS A 68 6.87 17.71 -14.48
C LYS A 68 7.42 18.62 -13.39
N ASP A 69 6.87 19.81 -13.22
CA ASP A 69 7.35 20.75 -12.21
C ASP A 69 6.97 20.28 -10.80
N ASP A 70 7.91 20.42 -9.90
CA ASP A 70 7.67 20.39 -8.47
C ASP A 70 8.23 21.67 -7.84
N TYR A 71 7.59 22.14 -6.77
CA TYR A 71 7.87 23.42 -6.17
C TYR A 71 8.29 23.26 -4.72
N SER A 72 9.22 24.10 -4.27
CA SER A 72 9.61 24.18 -2.86
C SER A 72 8.41 24.53 -1.99
N SER A 73 8.19 23.82 -0.90
CA SER A 73 7.15 24.16 0.07
C SER A 73 7.35 25.54 0.72
N ARG A 74 8.53 26.14 0.60
CA ARG A 74 8.81 27.52 1.04
C ARG A 74 8.18 28.55 0.11
N GLU A 75 8.04 28.22 -1.17
CA GLU A 75 7.47 29.08 -2.21
C GLU A 75 6.00 28.72 -2.52
N GLN A 76 5.67 27.43 -2.43
CA GLN A 76 4.36 26.86 -2.70
C GLN A 76 3.97 25.95 -1.51
N PRO A 77 3.38 26.52 -0.44
CA PRO A 77 3.20 25.80 0.82
C PRO A 77 2.18 24.68 0.72
N PHE A 78 2.31 23.68 1.59
CA PHE A 78 1.36 22.58 1.69
C PHE A 78 0.06 23.06 2.35
N GLN A 79 -1.03 23.11 1.61
CA GLN A 79 -2.38 23.44 2.09
C GLN A 79 -3.12 22.19 2.56
N THR A 80 -2.58 21.54 3.59
CA THR A 80 -3.16 20.35 4.20
C THR A 80 -2.71 20.22 5.65
N PHE A 81 -3.56 19.65 6.49
CA PHE A 81 -3.21 19.30 7.87
C PHE A 81 -2.74 17.83 7.99
N LEU A 82 -2.51 17.15 6.87
CA LEU A 82 -1.93 15.82 6.83
C LEU A 82 -1.10 15.64 5.57
N TRP A 83 0.21 15.50 5.74
CA TRP A 83 1.16 15.35 4.66
C TRP A 83 2.10 14.17 4.90
N SER A 84 2.77 13.64 3.88
CA SER A 84 3.68 12.51 4.02
C SER A 84 4.91 12.68 3.16
N ASP A 85 6.07 12.45 3.77
CA ASP A 85 7.33 12.33 3.06
C ASP A 85 7.52 10.86 2.62
N TYR A 86 7.51 10.63 1.33
CA TYR A 86 7.71 9.32 0.69
C TYR A 86 9.14 9.07 0.23
N LYS A 87 10.05 10.00 0.50
CA LYS A 87 11.46 9.96 0.07
C LYS A 87 12.42 9.69 1.24
N ALA A 88 11.91 9.27 2.40
CA ALA A 88 12.73 8.88 3.53
C ALA A 88 13.45 7.54 3.27
N PHE A 89 14.62 7.38 3.86
CA PHE A 89 15.35 6.12 3.91
C PHE A 89 15.05 5.39 5.22
N ALA A 90 15.16 4.07 5.22
CA ALA A 90 15.00 3.26 6.42
C ALA A 90 16.16 3.49 7.41
N ASP A 91 15.87 3.23 8.69
CA ASP A 91 16.85 3.27 9.79
C ASP A 91 17.67 4.56 9.85
N THR A 92 17.04 5.70 9.58
CA THR A 92 17.70 7.00 9.42
C THR A 92 17.10 8.04 10.37
N ASP A 93 17.95 8.76 11.09
CA ASP A 93 17.54 9.91 11.91
C ASP A 93 17.35 11.14 11.02
N TYR A 94 16.18 11.76 11.11
CA TYR A 94 15.83 12.97 10.38
C TYR A 94 15.52 14.11 11.33
N ASP A 95 15.97 15.30 10.98
CA ASP A 95 15.51 16.56 11.56
C ASP A 95 14.50 17.21 10.63
N PHE A 96 13.37 17.64 11.19
CA PHE A 96 12.30 18.34 10.51
C PHE A 96 12.11 19.73 11.09
N THR A 97 11.87 20.70 10.23
CA THR A 97 11.40 22.04 10.57
C THR A 97 10.09 22.30 9.84
N ILE A 98 9.05 22.62 10.60
CA ILE A 98 7.72 22.97 10.08
C ILE A 98 7.51 24.46 10.34
N VAL A 99 7.16 25.21 9.29
CA VAL A 99 6.92 26.65 9.35
C VAL A 99 5.52 26.94 8.82
N ALA A 100 4.70 27.61 9.60
CA ALA A 100 3.41 28.15 9.17
C ALA A 100 3.62 29.50 8.46
N LEU A 101 3.15 29.61 7.20
CA LEU A 101 3.32 30.77 6.34
C LEU A 101 2.03 31.59 6.26
N TYR A 102 2.19 32.91 6.37
CA TYR A 102 1.11 33.91 6.34
C TYR A 102 1.46 35.06 5.38
N GLY A 103 0.65 36.11 5.38
CA GLY A 103 0.90 37.35 4.64
C GLY A 103 0.44 37.28 3.21
N ASP A 104 1.23 37.84 2.31
CA ASP A 104 0.99 37.85 0.86
C ASP A 104 1.80 36.78 0.15
N ILE A 105 1.25 36.21 -0.94
CA ILE A 105 1.93 35.14 -1.70
C ILE A 105 3.27 35.58 -2.30
N HIS A 106 3.47 36.90 -2.52
CA HIS A 106 4.74 37.47 -2.98
C HIS A 106 5.69 37.83 -1.83
N ALA A 107 5.20 37.79 -0.55
CA ALA A 107 5.97 38.18 0.63
C ALA A 107 5.49 37.42 1.86
N PHE A 108 5.85 36.13 1.97
CA PHE A 108 5.45 35.29 3.09
C PHE A 108 6.05 35.77 4.42
N GLU A 109 5.21 35.72 5.44
CA GLU A 109 5.58 35.91 6.84
C GLU A 109 5.65 34.56 7.55
N GLU A 110 6.79 34.22 8.18
CA GLU A 110 6.95 33.05 9.03
C GLU A 110 6.52 33.38 10.46
N ARG A 111 5.45 32.72 10.99
CA ARG A 111 4.97 33.08 12.33
C ARG A 111 5.18 31.97 13.36
N HIS A 112 4.88 30.72 13.02
CA HIS A 112 4.96 29.59 13.96
C HIS A 112 5.89 28.53 13.40
N THR A 113 6.95 28.20 14.14
CA THR A 113 7.94 27.22 13.73
C THR A 113 8.03 26.11 14.79
N LEU A 114 8.10 24.87 14.34
CA LEU A 114 8.38 23.69 15.18
C LEU A 114 9.55 22.90 14.60
N GLU A 115 10.44 22.47 15.48
CA GLU A 115 11.56 21.60 15.13
C GLU A 115 11.48 20.30 15.94
N PHE A 116 11.75 19.18 15.31
CA PHE A 116 11.83 17.89 15.97
C PHE A 116 12.68 16.92 15.18
N SER A 117 13.17 15.88 15.86
CA SER A 117 13.85 14.75 15.23
C SER A 117 12.98 13.50 15.30
N ILE A 118 13.04 12.66 14.27
CA ILE A 118 12.41 11.35 14.24
C ILE A 118 13.28 10.36 13.47
N ARG A 119 13.37 9.11 13.98
CA ARG A 119 14.04 8.02 13.29
C ARG A 119 13.02 7.20 12.51
N THR A 120 13.32 6.91 11.25
CA THR A 120 12.55 5.92 10.47
C THR A 120 12.85 4.51 11.01
N GLU A 121 11.87 3.62 10.88
CA GLU A 121 12.01 2.23 11.30
C GLU A 121 13.05 1.50 10.43
N ALA A 122 13.79 0.58 11.02
CA ALA A 122 14.60 -0.38 10.27
C ALA A 122 13.68 -1.30 9.45
N GLU A 123 14.13 -1.76 8.29
CA GLU A 123 13.36 -2.72 7.49
C GLU A 123 13.22 -4.08 8.21
N ASP A 124 14.27 -4.52 8.90
CA ASP A 124 14.31 -5.73 9.75
C ASP A 124 14.86 -5.37 11.13
N ASP A 125 14.08 -5.62 12.19
CA ASP A 125 14.48 -5.45 13.59
C ASP A 125 14.92 -6.77 14.24
N GLN A 126 15.17 -7.79 13.45
CA GLN A 126 15.50 -9.16 13.84
C GLN A 126 14.31 -9.99 14.40
N HIS A 127 13.14 -9.37 14.59
CA HIS A 127 11.88 -10.05 14.90
C HIS A 127 10.92 -9.98 13.71
N HIS A 128 10.79 -8.80 13.14
CA HIS A 128 9.96 -8.52 11.97
C HIS A 128 10.73 -7.75 10.92
N GLY A 129 10.84 -8.30 9.74
CA GLY A 129 11.26 -7.58 8.55
C GLY A 129 10.05 -7.26 7.67
N VAL A 130 9.90 -6.01 7.21
CA VAL A 130 8.74 -5.59 6.42
C VAL A 130 9.17 -4.71 5.26
N TRP A 131 8.85 -5.13 4.04
CA TRP A 131 9.16 -4.44 2.81
C TRP A 131 7.91 -4.27 1.94
N PHE A 132 7.61 -3.04 1.58
CA PHE A 132 6.61 -2.71 0.57
C PHE A 132 7.29 -2.19 -0.67
N ASN A 133 6.97 -2.74 -1.83
CA ASN A 133 7.41 -2.19 -3.09
C ASN A 133 6.68 -0.86 -3.42
N ARG A 134 7.09 -0.20 -4.48
CA ARG A 134 6.32 0.95 -4.98
C ARG A 134 5.05 0.49 -5.67
N GLY A 135 5.13 -0.57 -6.47
CA GLY A 135 3.98 -1.18 -7.15
C GLY A 135 3.24 -0.21 -8.08
N ALA A 136 3.96 0.78 -8.61
CA ALA A 136 3.37 1.89 -9.33
C ALA A 136 4.22 2.23 -10.56
N ILE A 137 4.25 1.29 -11.52
CA ILE A 137 4.88 1.50 -12.85
C ILE A 137 4.24 2.72 -13.53
N ALA A 138 2.94 2.93 -13.36
CA ALA A 138 2.21 4.06 -13.88
C ALA A 138 2.09 5.17 -12.84
N SER A 139 3.20 5.78 -12.42
CA SER A 139 3.20 6.90 -11.48
C SER A 139 3.95 8.10 -12.04
N HIS A 140 3.47 9.30 -11.72
CA HIS A 140 4.17 10.54 -12.07
C HIS A 140 5.65 10.52 -11.67
N ALA A 141 5.97 9.95 -10.50
CA ALA A 141 7.35 9.84 -10.04
C ALA A 141 8.19 8.86 -10.90
N PHE A 142 7.59 7.80 -11.45
CA PHE A 142 8.27 6.89 -12.37
C PHE A 142 8.44 7.54 -13.75
N GLU A 143 7.40 8.20 -14.24
CA GLU A 143 7.46 8.96 -15.49
C GLU A 143 8.56 10.04 -15.43
N THR A 144 8.53 10.92 -14.42
CA THR A 144 9.51 11.99 -14.27
C THR A 144 10.96 11.48 -14.19
N LYS A 145 11.17 10.34 -13.52
CA LYS A 145 12.51 9.80 -13.31
C LYS A 145 13.01 8.91 -14.45
N PHE A 146 12.13 8.13 -15.07
CA PHE A 146 12.48 7.07 -16.01
C PHE A 146 11.73 7.14 -17.35
N HIS A 147 10.95 8.22 -17.58
CA HIS A 147 10.21 8.44 -18.83
C HIS A 147 9.33 7.25 -19.22
N ASN A 148 8.64 6.67 -18.23
CA ASN A 148 7.80 5.48 -18.38
C ASN A 148 8.49 4.32 -19.11
N LYS A 149 9.80 4.18 -18.96
CA LYS A 149 10.57 3.12 -19.60
C LYS A 149 9.97 1.76 -19.27
N ARG A 150 9.59 1.03 -20.32
CA ARG A 150 9.05 -0.32 -20.17
C ARG A 150 10.12 -1.25 -19.61
N LEU A 151 9.78 -1.99 -18.54
CA LEU A 151 10.63 -3.06 -18.04
C LEU A 151 10.71 -4.19 -19.06
N THR A 152 11.91 -4.67 -19.31
CA THR A 152 12.19 -5.86 -20.13
C THR A 152 12.58 -7.03 -19.22
N GLU A 153 12.47 -8.26 -19.73
CA GLU A 153 12.96 -9.46 -19.04
C GLU A 153 14.45 -9.34 -18.69
N GLU A 154 15.25 -8.73 -19.58
CA GLU A 154 16.68 -8.48 -19.34
C GLU A 154 16.90 -7.56 -18.11
N MET A 155 16.13 -6.49 -17.99
CA MET A 155 16.24 -5.57 -16.85
C MET A 155 15.80 -6.21 -15.53
N THR A 156 14.71 -6.98 -15.55
CA THR A 156 14.21 -7.66 -14.34
C THR A 156 15.12 -8.79 -13.90
N ASP A 157 15.82 -9.43 -14.84
CA ASP A 157 16.78 -10.51 -14.61
C ASP A 157 18.20 -10.01 -14.27
N ASN A 158 18.47 -8.72 -14.44
CA ASN A 158 19.79 -8.13 -14.21
C ASN A 158 20.05 -7.94 -12.70
N VAL A 159 20.41 -9.03 -12.06
CA VAL A 159 20.62 -9.14 -10.62
C VAL A 159 21.97 -9.75 -10.33
N SER A 160 22.74 -9.14 -9.44
CA SER A 160 24.03 -9.69 -8.99
C SER A 160 23.85 -10.95 -8.14
N ASP A 161 24.90 -11.73 -7.98
CA ASP A 161 24.87 -12.99 -7.22
C ASP A 161 24.53 -12.80 -5.74
N ASP A 162 24.85 -11.65 -5.16
CA ASP A 162 24.48 -11.27 -3.81
C ASP A 162 23.04 -10.75 -3.69
N GLY A 163 22.30 -10.62 -4.82
CA GLY A 163 20.89 -10.27 -4.86
C GLY A 163 20.59 -8.78 -5.01
N LYS A 164 21.56 -7.97 -5.44
CA LYS A 164 21.37 -6.56 -5.74
C LYS A 164 20.79 -6.39 -7.15
N LEU A 165 19.73 -5.60 -7.27
CA LEU A 165 19.20 -5.17 -8.57
C LEU A 165 20.15 -4.15 -9.19
N LEU A 166 20.47 -4.32 -10.49
CA LEU A 166 21.49 -3.52 -11.17
C LEU A 166 20.88 -2.43 -12.07
N ASP A 167 19.60 -2.53 -12.42
CA ASP A 167 18.88 -1.50 -13.16
C ASP A 167 18.20 -0.53 -12.21
N PRO A 168 18.39 0.79 -12.40
CA PRO A 168 17.80 1.81 -11.54
C PRO A 168 16.26 1.77 -11.48
N GLU A 169 15.61 1.35 -12.57
CA GLU A 169 14.16 1.23 -12.67
C GLU A 169 13.63 0.11 -11.77
N THR A 170 14.25 -1.06 -11.82
CA THR A 170 13.85 -2.22 -11.01
C THR A 170 14.19 -1.98 -9.54
N GLU A 171 15.34 -1.42 -9.20
CA GLU A 171 15.70 -1.02 -7.83
C GLU A 171 14.67 -0.03 -7.26
N TRP A 172 14.30 0.98 -8.05
CA TRP A 172 13.33 1.97 -7.62
C TRP A 172 11.94 1.37 -7.38
N LEU A 173 11.47 0.49 -8.26
CA LEU A 173 10.15 -0.16 -8.15
C LEU A 173 10.12 -1.19 -7.01
N SER A 174 11.16 -2.01 -6.88
CA SER A 174 11.33 -2.99 -5.81
C SER A 174 11.34 -2.31 -4.42
N ARG A 175 12.04 -1.21 -4.29
CA ARG A 175 12.19 -0.49 -3.02
C ARG A 175 12.68 -1.40 -1.88
N GLY A 176 13.54 -2.36 -2.20
CA GLY A 176 14.11 -3.33 -1.27
C GLY A 176 13.36 -4.66 -1.14
N LEU A 177 12.17 -4.82 -1.73
CA LEU A 177 11.35 -6.03 -1.57
C LEU A 177 11.99 -7.26 -2.23
N ALA A 178 12.42 -7.15 -3.49
CA ALA A 178 13.08 -8.24 -4.20
C ALA A 178 14.46 -8.55 -3.60
N GLU A 179 15.21 -7.49 -3.29
CA GLU A 179 16.55 -7.59 -2.68
C GLU A 179 16.49 -8.29 -1.32
N ALA A 180 15.50 -7.99 -0.50
CA ALA A 180 15.33 -8.64 0.80
C ALA A 180 14.98 -10.14 0.67
N CYS A 181 14.11 -10.50 -0.28
CA CYS A 181 13.78 -11.89 -0.56
C CYS A 181 15.00 -12.66 -1.08
N LEU A 182 15.75 -12.08 -2.02
CA LEU A 182 17.00 -12.66 -2.55
C LEU A 182 18.06 -12.79 -1.45
N LYS A 183 18.24 -11.76 -0.64
CA LYS A 183 19.16 -11.79 0.51
C LYS A 183 18.81 -12.92 1.47
N TYR A 184 17.51 -13.08 1.80
CA TYR A 184 17.05 -14.16 2.69
C TYR A 184 17.42 -15.55 2.19
N ILE A 185 17.34 -15.79 0.88
CA ILE A 185 17.77 -17.04 0.24
C ILE A 185 19.31 -17.15 0.23
N ASN A 186 19.99 -16.08 -0.17
CA ASN A 186 21.44 -16.07 -0.36
C ASN A 186 22.23 -16.19 0.97
N GLU A 187 21.68 -15.68 2.08
CA GLU A 187 22.26 -15.81 3.42
C GLU A 187 22.09 -17.21 4.04
N THR A 188 21.37 -18.10 3.35
CA THR A 188 21.22 -19.48 3.84
C THR A 188 22.46 -20.28 3.49
N GLY A 189 23.12 -20.84 4.51
CA GLY A 189 24.41 -21.52 4.39
C GLY A 189 24.30 -23.05 4.30
N PRO A 190 25.43 -23.72 4.04
CA PRO A 190 25.52 -25.18 4.04
C PRO A 190 25.01 -25.78 5.34
N GLY A 191 24.26 -26.88 5.25
CA GLY A 191 23.66 -27.56 6.41
C GLY A 191 22.41 -26.89 7.00
N GLU A 192 22.00 -25.73 6.43
CA GLU A 192 20.70 -25.14 6.67
C GLU A 192 19.68 -25.64 5.63
N GLY A 193 18.40 -25.29 5.80
CA GLY A 193 17.34 -25.71 4.87
C GLY A 193 16.38 -24.58 4.51
N LEU A 194 15.79 -24.68 3.31
CA LEU A 194 14.70 -23.83 2.84
C LEU A 194 13.50 -24.68 2.41
N ARG A 195 12.32 -24.33 2.90
CA ARG A 195 11.03 -24.91 2.50
C ARG A 195 10.19 -23.84 1.82
N VAL A 196 10.10 -23.92 0.51
CA VAL A 196 9.43 -22.94 -0.34
C VAL A 196 8.03 -23.42 -0.70
N CYS A 197 7.04 -22.55 -0.67
CA CYS A 197 5.73 -22.78 -1.23
C CYS A 197 5.37 -21.62 -2.16
N ALA A 198 5.21 -21.90 -3.47
CA ALA A 198 5.09 -20.89 -4.52
C ALA A 198 3.88 -21.15 -5.44
N TYR A 199 3.06 -20.12 -5.64
CA TYR A 199 1.97 -20.14 -6.62
C TYR A 199 2.52 -19.84 -8.02
N GLU A 200 2.70 -18.57 -8.36
CA GLU A 200 3.41 -18.13 -9.56
C GLU A 200 4.89 -18.06 -9.23
N PHE A 201 5.68 -18.80 -9.99
CA PHE A 201 7.09 -19.05 -9.70
C PHE A 201 7.93 -18.88 -10.97
N THR A 202 7.98 -17.64 -11.48
CA THR A 202 8.58 -17.32 -12.79
C THR A 202 9.71 -16.31 -12.74
N TYR A 203 9.95 -15.64 -11.59
CA TYR A 203 11.01 -14.65 -11.46
C TYR A 203 12.37 -15.33 -11.35
N LEU A 204 13.11 -15.41 -12.47
CA LEU A 204 14.34 -16.17 -12.61
C LEU A 204 15.42 -15.86 -11.55
N PRO A 205 15.62 -14.60 -11.10
CA PRO A 205 16.58 -14.34 -10.02
C PRO A 205 16.31 -15.11 -8.73
N ILE A 206 15.04 -15.29 -8.34
CA ILE A 206 14.67 -16.11 -7.16
C ILE A 206 14.96 -17.59 -7.42
N LEU A 207 14.59 -18.13 -8.58
CA LEU A 207 14.83 -19.53 -8.93
C LEU A 207 16.33 -19.83 -8.98
N ARG A 208 17.11 -18.95 -9.61
CA ARG A 208 18.59 -19.05 -9.66
C ARG A 208 19.22 -18.92 -8.27
N ALA A 209 18.69 -18.07 -7.38
CA ALA A 209 19.18 -17.99 -6.01
C ALA A 209 18.94 -19.30 -5.23
N LEU A 210 17.77 -19.95 -5.41
CA LEU A 210 17.48 -21.28 -4.85
C LEU A 210 18.40 -22.36 -5.45
N LYS A 211 18.68 -22.30 -6.77
CA LYS A 211 19.66 -23.22 -7.39
C LYS A 211 21.05 -23.03 -6.80
N ARG A 212 21.52 -21.78 -6.67
CA ARG A 212 22.80 -21.51 -6.00
C ARG A 212 22.83 -21.95 -4.54
N ALA A 213 21.69 -21.87 -3.84
CA ALA A 213 21.58 -22.40 -2.48
C ALA A 213 21.78 -23.94 -2.44
N LEU A 214 21.13 -24.66 -3.37
CA LEU A 214 21.37 -26.12 -3.55
C LEU A 214 22.86 -26.41 -3.83
N ASP A 215 23.49 -25.67 -4.74
CA ASP A 215 24.89 -25.84 -5.11
C ASP A 215 25.86 -25.59 -3.94
N ARG A 216 25.45 -24.73 -2.98
CA ARG A 216 26.17 -24.51 -1.72
C ARG A 216 25.93 -25.57 -0.66
N GLY A 217 25.07 -26.56 -0.89
CA GLY A 217 24.73 -27.60 0.07
C GLY A 217 23.62 -27.23 1.06
N VAL A 218 22.76 -26.30 0.69
CA VAL A 218 21.51 -26.01 1.41
C VAL A 218 20.45 -27.05 1.05
N ASP A 219 19.73 -27.56 2.03
CA ASP A 219 18.58 -28.48 1.81
C ASP A 219 17.36 -27.67 1.34
N VAL A 220 17.23 -27.48 0.02
CA VAL A 220 16.12 -26.73 -0.60
C VAL A 220 15.04 -27.68 -1.07
N GLN A 221 13.79 -27.44 -0.64
CA GLN A 221 12.62 -28.19 -1.07
C GLN A 221 11.47 -27.22 -1.41
N ILE A 222 10.85 -27.41 -2.58
CA ILE A 222 9.94 -26.44 -3.19
C ILE A 222 8.62 -27.12 -3.54
N VAL A 223 7.53 -26.71 -2.89
CA VAL A 223 6.17 -26.99 -3.34
C VAL A 223 5.75 -25.90 -4.31
N TYR A 224 5.39 -26.24 -5.54
CA TYR A 224 5.00 -25.27 -6.56
C TYR A 224 3.73 -25.68 -7.30
N HIS A 225 3.03 -24.70 -7.82
CA HIS A 225 1.82 -24.88 -8.64
C HIS A 225 2.13 -25.58 -9.95
N ASP A 226 1.45 -26.69 -10.21
CA ASP A 226 1.60 -27.50 -11.43
C ASP A 226 0.27 -28.15 -11.85
N THR A 227 -0.80 -27.37 -11.97
CA THR A 227 -2.06 -27.84 -12.54
C THR A 227 -2.07 -27.70 -14.06
N LYS A 228 -2.85 -28.54 -14.76
CA LYS A 228 -2.78 -28.67 -16.24
C LYS A 228 -3.05 -27.41 -17.06
N LYS A 229 -3.55 -26.34 -16.48
CA LYS A 229 -4.00 -25.16 -17.23
C LYS A 229 -3.03 -23.99 -17.21
N ASP A 230 -2.23 -23.82 -16.16
CA ASP A 230 -1.39 -22.65 -15.93
C ASP A 230 0.09 -23.01 -15.65
N ASP A 231 0.46 -24.27 -15.81
CA ASP A 231 1.70 -24.89 -15.36
C ASP A 231 2.89 -24.72 -16.31
N ASP A 232 2.66 -24.30 -17.56
CA ASP A 232 3.76 -24.17 -18.53
C ASP A 232 4.76 -23.07 -18.15
N ALA A 233 4.30 -21.96 -17.58
CA ALA A 233 5.16 -20.85 -17.19
C ALA A 233 6.11 -21.22 -16.03
N ASN A 234 5.58 -21.86 -14.96
CA ASN A 234 6.39 -22.32 -13.82
C ASN A 234 7.40 -23.37 -14.26
N ARG A 235 6.99 -24.39 -15.05
CA ARG A 235 7.91 -25.40 -15.58
C ARG A 235 8.97 -24.84 -16.48
N ALA A 236 8.62 -23.90 -17.37
CA ALA A 236 9.57 -23.23 -18.24
C ALA A 236 10.61 -22.43 -17.43
N ALA A 237 10.19 -21.72 -16.39
CA ALA A 237 11.09 -20.98 -15.51
C ALA A 237 12.01 -21.90 -14.69
N ILE A 238 11.47 -23.00 -14.15
CA ILE A 238 12.23 -24.06 -13.47
C ILE A 238 13.31 -24.62 -14.39
N GLY A 239 12.96 -24.93 -15.66
CA GLY A 239 13.92 -25.39 -16.67
C GLY A 239 14.99 -24.35 -17.01
N LYS A 240 14.59 -23.07 -17.20
CA LYS A 240 15.54 -21.96 -17.44
C LYS A 240 16.51 -21.72 -16.26
N ALA A 241 16.08 -21.99 -15.04
CA ALA A 241 16.88 -21.86 -13.83
C ALA A 241 17.69 -23.14 -13.49
N GLU A 242 17.53 -24.20 -14.27
CA GLU A 242 18.18 -25.50 -14.07
C GLU A 242 17.94 -26.10 -12.66
N LEU A 243 16.77 -25.87 -12.09
CA LEU A 243 16.39 -26.47 -10.81
C LEU A 243 16.11 -27.97 -11.01
N PRO A 244 16.82 -28.89 -10.33
CA PRO A 244 16.65 -30.31 -10.51
C PRO A 244 15.43 -30.82 -9.73
N ASP A 245 14.79 -31.88 -10.21
CA ASP A 245 13.73 -32.59 -9.44
C ASP A 245 14.28 -33.20 -8.15
N LYS A 246 15.51 -33.69 -8.19
CA LYS A 246 16.20 -34.36 -7.09
C LYS A 246 17.68 -34.01 -7.07
N VAL A 247 18.29 -34.12 -5.90
CA VAL A 247 19.73 -34.00 -5.69
C VAL A 247 20.26 -35.22 -4.91
N VAL A 248 21.52 -35.54 -5.10
CA VAL A 248 22.19 -36.61 -4.33
C VAL A 248 23.22 -35.99 -3.40
N HIS A 249 23.00 -36.12 -2.10
CA HIS A 249 23.94 -35.70 -1.07
C HIS A 249 24.40 -36.93 -0.25
N GLY A 250 25.71 -37.17 -0.20
CA GLY A 250 26.28 -38.29 0.56
C GLY A 250 25.76 -39.67 0.13
N GLY A 251 25.38 -39.81 -1.14
CA GLY A 251 24.80 -41.06 -1.66
C GLY A 251 23.29 -41.23 -1.43
N GLN A 252 22.65 -40.27 -0.76
CA GLN A 252 21.20 -40.28 -0.53
C GLN A 252 20.50 -39.30 -1.50
N GLU A 253 19.49 -39.81 -2.21
CA GLU A 253 18.64 -39.02 -3.09
C GLU A 253 17.61 -38.21 -2.27
N THR A 254 17.51 -36.91 -2.49
CA THR A 254 16.56 -36.01 -1.84
C THR A 254 15.73 -35.29 -2.89
N GLN A 255 14.41 -35.28 -2.73
CA GLN A 255 13.47 -34.57 -3.59
C GLN A 255 13.61 -33.06 -3.38
N VAL A 256 13.68 -32.30 -4.47
CA VAL A 256 13.73 -30.83 -4.48
C VAL A 256 12.36 -30.24 -4.87
N LEU A 257 11.77 -30.74 -5.96
CA LEU A 257 10.54 -30.19 -6.52
C LEU A 257 9.33 -31.06 -6.17
N PHE A 258 8.32 -30.46 -5.53
CA PHE A 258 7.07 -31.10 -5.14
C PHE A 258 5.93 -30.40 -5.88
N ARG A 259 5.21 -31.14 -6.72
CA ARG A 259 4.12 -30.61 -7.54
C ARG A 259 2.84 -30.51 -6.73
N ARG A 260 2.20 -29.35 -6.71
CA ARG A 260 0.87 -29.17 -6.13
C ARG A 260 -0.16 -29.13 -7.25
N THR A 261 -0.88 -30.26 -7.44
CA THR A 261 -1.75 -30.51 -8.60
C THR A 261 -3.24 -30.65 -8.23
N ARG A 262 -3.55 -30.91 -6.94
CA ARG A 262 -4.90 -31.32 -6.49
C ARG A 262 -5.65 -30.21 -5.76
N THR A 263 -5.37 -28.97 -6.07
CA THR A 263 -6.08 -27.79 -5.58
C THR A 263 -6.38 -26.87 -6.75
N PRO A 264 -7.48 -26.11 -6.74
CA PRO A 264 -7.74 -25.13 -7.78
C PRO A 264 -6.63 -24.07 -7.90
N ILE A 265 -6.21 -23.49 -6.77
CA ILE A 265 -5.18 -22.44 -6.72
C ILE A 265 -4.33 -22.63 -5.45
N PRO A 266 -3.07 -23.13 -5.57
CA PRO A 266 -2.14 -23.22 -4.44
C PRO A 266 -1.47 -21.87 -4.18
N HIS A 267 -2.22 -20.90 -3.69
CA HIS A 267 -1.91 -19.45 -3.75
C HIS A 267 -0.89 -18.99 -2.69
N ASN A 268 -0.15 -19.89 -2.07
CA ASN A 268 0.89 -19.58 -1.09
C ASN A 268 2.13 -18.90 -1.69
N LYS A 269 2.80 -18.05 -0.91
CA LYS A 269 4.07 -17.39 -1.22
C LYS A 269 4.87 -17.27 0.06
N PHE A 270 5.49 -18.36 0.50
CA PHE A 270 6.31 -18.32 1.71
C PHE A 270 7.56 -19.18 1.60
N ILE A 271 8.56 -18.86 2.42
CA ILE A 271 9.82 -19.59 2.54
C ILE A 271 10.14 -19.77 4.03
N VAL A 272 10.22 -20.99 4.52
CA VAL A 272 10.67 -21.31 5.88
C VAL A 272 12.16 -21.62 5.87
N LYS A 273 12.93 -20.96 6.73
CA LYS A 273 14.36 -21.27 6.95
C LYS A 273 14.54 -22.20 8.14
N LEU A 274 15.32 -23.24 7.92
CA LEU A 274 15.73 -24.22 8.93
C LEU A 274 17.21 -24.02 9.29
N VAL A 275 17.51 -24.01 10.57
CA VAL A 275 18.88 -23.97 11.10
C VAL A 275 19.08 -25.17 12.02
N GLY A 276 20.06 -26.03 11.71
CA GLY A 276 20.25 -27.31 12.41
C GLY A 276 18.99 -28.20 12.36
N GLY A 277 18.28 -28.21 11.23
CA GLY A 277 17.04 -28.96 11.01
C GLY A 277 15.80 -28.39 11.71
N LYS A 278 15.91 -27.27 12.43
CA LYS A 278 14.79 -26.65 13.19
C LYS A 278 14.32 -25.37 12.50
N PRO A 279 12.99 -25.13 12.37
CA PRO A 279 12.46 -23.90 11.81
C PRO A 279 12.82 -22.69 12.69
N LYS A 280 13.22 -21.58 12.08
CA LYS A 280 13.69 -20.38 12.76
C LYS A 280 13.02 -19.11 12.28
N ARG A 281 12.82 -19.01 10.98
CA ARG A 281 12.30 -17.80 10.33
C ARG A 281 11.35 -18.19 9.21
N VAL A 282 10.38 -17.35 8.92
CA VAL A 282 9.50 -17.49 7.76
C VAL A 282 9.37 -16.15 7.03
N TRP A 283 9.64 -16.17 5.73
CA TRP A 283 9.25 -15.14 4.79
C TRP A 283 7.85 -15.44 4.28
N THR A 284 6.94 -14.47 4.30
CA THR A 284 5.58 -14.59 3.79
C THR A 284 5.09 -13.24 3.25
N GLY A 285 3.84 -13.13 2.83
CA GLY A 285 3.24 -11.89 2.36
C GLY A 285 2.37 -12.09 1.12
N SER A 286 2.19 -11.00 0.37
CA SER A 286 1.31 -11.01 -0.81
C SER A 286 2.05 -11.21 -2.14
N THR A 287 3.38 -11.13 -2.14
CA THR A 287 4.23 -11.05 -3.33
C THR A 287 4.34 -12.40 -4.02
N ASN A 288 3.79 -12.55 -5.24
CA ASN A 288 4.12 -13.67 -6.10
C ASN A 288 5.61 -13.61 -6.48
N PHE A 289 6.24 -14.77 -6.71
CA PHE A 289 7.62 -14.82 -7.18
C PHE A 289 7.67 -14.62 -8.70
N THR A 290 7.17 -13.45 -9.13
CA THR A 290 7.10 -13.00 -10.53
C THR A 290 7.67 -11.58 -10.62
N ASP A 291 8.09 -11.16 -11.81
CA ASP A 291 8.51 -9.78 -12.08
C ASP A 291 7.39 -8.77 -11.77
N THR A 292 6.16 -9.05 -12.22
CA THR A 292 5.00 -8.21 -11.89
C THR A 292 4.72 -8.15 -10.40
N GLY A 293 4.96 -9.23 -9.67
CA GLY A 293 4.81 -9.27 -8.21
C GLY A 293 5.79 -8.34 -7.49
N PHE A 294 7.05 -8.28 -7.94
CA PHE A 294 8.07 -7.43 -7.33
C PHE A 294 8.02 -5.98 -7.80
N PHE A 295 7.65 -5.72 -9.07
CA PHE A 295 7.80 -4.40 -9.69
C PHE A 295 6.50 -3.73 -10.11
N GLY A 296 5.49 -4.49 -10.53
CA GLY A 296 4.30 -3.98 -11.22
C GLY A 296 3.05 -3.79 -10.36
N GLN A 297 2.95 -4.51 -9.26
CA GLN A 297 1.78 -4.54 -8.38
C GLN A 297 2.16 -4.09 -6.96
N THR A 298 1.23 -3.46 -6.23
CA THR A 298 1.48 -3.17 -4.80
C THR A 298 1.54 -4.45 -4.00
N ASN A 299 2.67 -4.73 -3.39
CA ASN A 299 2.90 -5.95 -2.63
C ASN A 299 3.68 -5.69 -1.33
N VAL A 300 3.63 -6.67 -0.45
CA VAL A 300 4.40 -6.70 0.80
C VAL A 300 5.09 -8.05 0.97
N GLY A 301 6.35 -8.02 1.39
CA GLY A 301 7.09 -9.12 1.97
C GLY A 301 7.24 -8.92 3.47
N HIS A 302 6.99 -9.96 4.24
CA HIS A 302 7.09 -9.94 5.69
C HIS A 302 7.94 -11.11 6.17
N LEU A 303 9.04 -10.82 6.83
CA LEU A 303 9.90 -11.80 7.47
C LEU A 303 9.59 -11.85 8.96
N VAL A 304 9.29 -13.03 9.48
CA VAL A 304 9.07 -13.26 10.91
C VAL A 304 10.19 -14.15 11.44
N THR A 305 10.88 -13.67 12.47
CA THR A 305 11.89 -14.43 13.21
C THR A 305 11.27 -14.91 14.52
N ASP A 306 10.50 -15.97 14.43
CA ASP A 306 9.83 -16.63 15.54
C ASP A 306 9.74 -18.12 15.22
N ALA A 307 10.29 -18.95 16.11
CA ALA A 307 10.42 -20.39 15.88
C ALA A 307 9.07 -21.11 15.86
N ASP A 308 8.10 -20.67 16.66
CA ASP A 308 6.78 -21.27 16.73
C ASP A 308 5.97 -20.92 15.47
N THR A 309 6.04 -19.67 15.02
CA THR A 309 5.45 -19.24 13.74
C THR A 309 6.11 -19.99 12.58
N ALA A 310 7.43 -20.07 12.53
CA ALA A 310 8.14 -20.82 11.48
C ALA A 310 7.80 -22.31 11.50
N LYS A 311 7.57 -22.88 12.68
CA LYS A 311 7.19 -24.31 12.82
C LYS A 311 5.80 -24.58 12.23
N ILE A 312 4.81 -23.76 12.52
CA ILE A 312 3.46 -23.99 12.00
C ILE A 312 3.40 -23.82 10.46
N TYR A 313 4.22 -22.91 9.89
CA TYR A 313 4.39 -22.81 8.44
C TYR A 313 5.13 -24.03 7.86
N LEU A 314 6.12 -24.59 8.58
CA LEU A 314 6.79 -25.82 8.18
C LEU A 314 5.84 -27.02 8.19
N ASP A 315 5.01 -27.13 9.22
CA ASP A 315 4.01 -28.21 9.32
C ASP A 315 3.00 -28.09 8.15
N TYR A 316 2.56 -26.87 7.83
CA TYR A 316 1.68 -26.64 6.69
C TYR A 316 2.38 -26.96 5.35
N TRP A 317 3.65 -26.59 5.19
CA TRP A 317 4.44 -26.97 4.02
C TRP A 317 4.52 -28.48 3.86
N ALA A 318 4.78 -29.21 4.95
CA ALA A 318 4.88 -30.67 4.95
C ALA A 318 3.58 -31.34 4.50
N GLU A 319 2.43 -30.82 4.93
CA GLU A 319 1.11 -31.28 4.48
C GLU A 319 0.91 -31.04 2.96
N LEU A 320 1.32 -29.87 2.45
CA LEU A 320 1.17 -29.54 1.03
C LEU A 320 2.12 -30.32 0.13
N SER A 321 3.31 -30.71 0.62
CA SER A 321 4.31 -31.47 -0.15
C SER A 321 3.83 -32.87 -0.55
N GLY A 322 2.85 -33.42 0.18
CA GLY A 322 2.18 -34.67 -0.16
C GLY A 322 1.13 -34.57 -1.26
N ASP A 323 0.93 -33.41 -1.87
CA ASP A 323 -0.14 -33.12 -2.85
C ASP A 323 -1.53 -33.62 -2.43
N PRO A 324 -2.02 -33.25 -1.22
CA PRO A 324 -3.28 -33.76 -0.72
C PRO A 324 -4.46 -33.34 -1.61
N THR A 325 -5.51 -34.17 -1.65
CA THR A 325 -6.78 -33.75 -2.23
C THR A 325 -7.36 -32.58 -1.44
N HIS A 326 -8.25 -31.83 -2.06
CA HIS A 326 -8.89 -30.66 -1.42
C HIS A 326 -9.50 -31.01 -0.03
N SER A 327 -10.20 -32.13 0.10
CA SER A 327 -10.81 -32.56 1.37
C SER A 327 -9.79 -32.89 2.46
N ILE A 328 -8.62 -33.43 2.09
CA ILE A 328 -7.51 -33.68 3.01
C ILE A 328 -6.84 -32.36 3.40
N ALA A 329 -6.53 -31.51 2.44
CA ALA A 329 -5.94 -30.18 2.67
C ALA A 329 -6.80 -29.34 3.63
N LEU A 330 -8.12 -29.35 3.45
CA LEU A 330 -9.09 -28.69 4.31
C LEU A 330 -9.05 -29.22 5.76
N LYS A 331 -9.00 -30.55 5.93
CA LYS A 331 -8.88 -31.18 7.26
C LYS A 331 -7.55 -30.78 7.92
N ASN A 332 -6.45 -30.83 7.18
CA ASN A 332 -5.11 -30.53 7.66
C ASN A 332 -4.99 -29.05 8.07
N ALA A 333 -5.38 -28.11 7.21
CA ALA A 333 -5.37 -26.68 7.50
C ALA A 333 -6.23 -26.35 8.74
N THR A 334 -7.40 -26.99 8.88
CA THR A 334 -8.27 -26.84 10.06
C THR A 334 -7.63 -27.42 11.32
N GLY A 335 -6.88 -28.53 11.20
CA GLY A 335 -6.18 -29.15 12.32
C GLY A 335 -4.98 -28.32 12.81
N LEU A 336 -4.27 -27.64 11.89
CA LEU A 336 -3.12 -26.80 12.22
C LEU A 336 -3.51 -25.50 12.92
N THR A 337 -4.62 -24.87 12.51
CA THR A 337 -5.04 -23.58 13.06
C THR A 337 -6.55 -23.58 13.36
N PRO A 338 -7.01 -23.03 14.49
CA PRO A 338 -8.43 -22.96 14.82
C PRO A 338 -9.21 -22.10 13.81
N ASN A 339 -10.50 -22.37 13.67
CA ASN A 339 -11.35 -21.67 12.71
C ASN A 339 -12.65 -21.15 13.36
N PRO A 340 -12.86 -19.83 13.45
CA PRO A 340 -11.86 -18.77 13.36
C PRO A 340 -10.98 -18.77 14.63
N PRO A 341 -9.88 -18.03 14.65
CA PRO A 341 -9.09 -17.90 15.87
C PRO A 341 -9.92 -17.19 16.93
N ASN A 342 -10.17 -17.86 18.05
CA ASN A 342 -11.04 -17.32 19.09
C ASN A 342 -10.49 -16.04 19.71
N VAL A 343 -9.21 -16.05 20.04
CA VAL A 343 -8.49 -14.90 20.61
C VAL A 343 -7.07 -14.90 20.11
N ILE A 344 -6.63 -13.76 19.59
CA ILE A 344 -5.20 -13.51 19.39
C ILE A 344 -4.70 -12.83 20.65
N ALA A 345 -3.77 -13.44 21.35
CA ALA A 345 -3.21 -12.87 22.58
C ALA A 345 -2.52 -11.53 22.29
N LYS A 346 -2.50 -10.64 23.29
CA LYS A 346 -1.75 -9.38 23.16
C LYS A 346 -0.27 -9.67 22.94
N LYS A 347 0.38 -8.86 22.09
CA LYS A 347 1.80 -9.01 21.73
C LYS A 347 2.14 -10.41 21.20
N SER A 348 1.28 -10.97 20.36
CA SER A 348 1.47 -12.29 19.78
C SER A 348 1.28 -12.30 18.27
N ILE A 349 1.74 -13.38 17.66
CA ILE A 349 1.59 -13.70 16.25
C ILE A 349 0.75 -14.99 16.17
N ALA A 350 -0.19 -15.03 15.22
CA ALA A 350 -0.90 -16.22 14.84
C ALA A 350 -0.90 -16.39 13.33
N ALA A 351 -0.90 -17.62 12.86
CA ALA A 351 -1.11 -17.93 11.45
C ALA A 351 -2.52 -18.50 11.24
N PHE A 352 -3.04 -18.33 10.05
CA PHE A 352 -4.29 -18.92 9.62
C PHE A 352 -4.14 -19.46 8.20
N PHE A 353 -4.48 -20.75 8.01
CA PHE A 353 -4.32 -21.44 6.74
C PHE A 353 -5.66 -21.81 6.12
N SER A 354 -5.74 -21.83 4.80
CA SER A 354 -6.84 -22.33 3.99
C SER A 354 -6.39 -23.55 3.17
N PRO A 355 -7.32 -24.39 2.65
CA PRO A 355 -8.77 -24.18 2.62
C PRO A 355 -9.49 -24.52 3.94
N ARG A 356 -10.74 -24.00 4.08
CA ARG A 356 -11.63 -24.20 5.24
C ARG A 356 -12.98 -24.73 4.81
N ILE A 357 -13.70 -25.34 5.76
CA ILE A 357 -15.07 -25.86 5.53
C ILE A 357 -16.04 -24.70 5.19
N ALA A 358 -15.84 -23.55 5.80
CA ALA A 358 -16.68 -22.37 5.64
C ALA A 358 -15.85 -21.10 5.60
N ASP A 359 -16.47 -20.00 5.20
CA ASP A 359 -15.84 -18.69 5.09
C ASP A 359 -16.05 -17.79 6.33
N ASN A 360 -16.33 -18.41 7.48
CA ASN A 360 -16.56 -17.71 8.76
C ASN A 360 -15.37 -16.84 9.22
N MET A 361 -14.19 -16.98 8.61
CA MET A 361 -13.09 -16.04 8.80
C MET A 361 -13.42 -14.66 8.19
N LEU A 362 -14.27 -14.57 7.16
CA LEU A 362 -14.80 -13.29 6.65
C LEU A 362 -15.68 -12.60 7.70
N ASP A 363 -16.49 -13.36 8.42
CA ASP A 363 -17.29 -12.83 9.54
C ASP A 363 -16.37 -12.30 10.64
N TRP A 364 -15.29 -13.04 10.95
CA TRP A 364 -14.30 -12.60 11.92
C TRP A 364 -13.62 -11.28 11.50
N TYR A 365 -13.17 -11.15 10.25
CA TYR A 365 -12.63 -9.88 9.74
C TYR A 365 -13.68 -8.77 9.77
N GLY A 366 -14.91 -9.07 9.34
CA GLY A 366 -16.04 -8.13 9.38
C GLY A 366 -16.33 -7.65 10.80
N GLN A 367 -16.24 -8.53 11.80
CA GLN A 367 -16.40 -8.16 13.20
C GLN A 367 -15.26 -7.25 13.67
N ARG A 368 -13.98 -7.54 13.31
CA ARG A 368 -12.85 -6.64 13.63
C ARG A 368 -13.03 -5.25 13.02
N ILE A 369 -13.48 -5.16 11.77
CA ILE A 369 -13.80 -3.89 11.11
C ILE A 369 -14.94 -3.16 11.87
N THR A 370 -15.96 -3.89 12.29
CA THR A 370 -17.09 -3.34 13.04
C THR A 370 -16.68 -2.86 14.44
N ASP A 371 -15.78 -3.54 15.11
CA ASP A 371 -15.31 -3.24 16.47
C ASP A 371 -14.19 -2.18 16.50
N THR A 372 -13.71 -1.73 15.34
CA THR A 372 -12.68 -0.68 15.24
C THR A 372 -13.11 0.57 16.01
N THR A 373 -12.22 1.11 16.80
CA THR A 373 -12.49 2.29 17.65
C THR A 373 -12.08 3.60 17.00
N THR A 374 -11.00 3.60 16.21
CA THR A 374 -10.45 4.83 15.59
C THR A 374 -10.32 4.71 14.08
N LEU A 375 -9.55 3.73 13.60
CA LEU A 375 -9.19 3.60 12.20
C LEU A 375 -9.08 2.13 11.78
N ALA A 376 -9.80 1.73 10.72
CA ALA A 376 -9.51 0.53 9.96
C ALA A 376 -8.96 0.92 8.58
N MET A 377 -7.92 0.20 8.14
CA MET A 377 -7.38 0.34 6.77
C MET A 377 -7.33 -1.03 6.11
N MET A 378 -7.66 -1.08 4.82
CA MET A 378 -7.71 -2.35 4.10
C MET A 378 -7.26 -2.21 2.66
N THR A 379 -6.55 -3.23 2.15
CA THR A 379 -6.26 -3.38 0.72
C THR A 379 -6.85 -4.69 0.21
N ILE A 380 -7.58 -4.65 -0.89
CA ILE A 380 -8.32 -5.79 -1.45
C ILE A 380 -8.05 -5.83 -2.96
N PRO A 381 -7.35 -6.85 -3.48
CA PRO A 381 -6.94 -6.91 -4.90
C PRO A 381 -8.05 -7.25 -5.88
N PHE A 382 -9.17 -7.80 -5.42
CA PHE A 382 -10.30 -8.24 -6.24
C PHE A 382 -11.62 -7.71 -5.68
N ASN A 383 -12.73 -8.31 -6.10
CA ASN A 383 -14.05 -7.96 -5.58
C ASN A 383 -14.13 -8.16 -4.07
N VAL A 384 -14.72 -7.19 -3.39
CA VAL A 384 -14.95 -7.26 -1.94
C VAL A 384 -16.07 -8.26 -1.61
N ALA A 385 -15.82 -9.15 -0.65
CA ALA A 385 -16.86 -10.05 -0.15
C ALA A 385 -18.03 -9.27 0.47
N LYS A 386 -19.27 -9.75 0.25
CA LYS A 386 -20.48 -9.10 0.77
C LYS A 386 -20.44 -8.89 2.29
N THR A 387 -19.90 -9.84 3.03
CA THR A 387 -19.71 -9.76 4.49
C THR A 387 -18.79 -8.59 4.87
N ILE A 388 -17.68 -8.42 4.17
CA ILE A 388 -16.73 -7.31 4.39
C ILE A 388 -17.38 -5.98 4.02
N LEU A 389 -18.04 -5.90 2.86
CA LEU A 389 -18.74 -4.68 2.43
C LEU A 389 -19.85 -4.29 3.41
N ALA A 390 -20.62 -5.26 3.91
CA ALA A 390 -21.65 -5.02 4.92
C ALA A 390 -21.05 -4.49 6.25
N ALA A 391 -19.89 -5.02 6.68
CA ALA A 391 -19.18 -4.52 7.86
C ALA A 391 -18.66 -3.09 7.66
N LEU A 392 -18.07 -2.81 6.49
CA LEU A 392 -17.61 -1.46 6.11
C LEU A 392 -18.77 -0.47 6.03
N GLY A 393 -19.94 -0.89 5.54
CA GLY A 393 -21.15 -0.06 5.40
C GLY A 393 -21.87 0.25 6.70
N LYS A 394 -21.59 -0.44 7.83
CA LYS A 394 -22.22 -0.14 9.12
C LYS A 394 -21.86 1.27 9.59
N LYS A 395 -22.85 2.03 10.06
CA LYS A 395 -22.63 3.38 10.61
C LYS A 395 -21.80 3.28 11.89
N ARG A 396 -20.61 3.90 11.89
CA ARG A 396 -19.63 3.91 12.99
C ARG A 396 -18.87 5.24 13.01
N ASP A 397 -18.35 5.60 14.18
CA ASP A 397 -17.50 6.79 14.34
C ASP A 397 -16.05 6.57 13.86
N ALA A 398 -15.57 5.34 13.91
CA ALA A 398 -14.26 4.98 13.40
C ALA A 398 -14.13 5.24 11.89
N MET A 399 -12.98 5.76 11.47
CA MET A 399 -12.66 5.90 10.05
C MET A 399 -12.32 4.56 9.42
N ARG A 400 -12.67 4.42 8.14
CA ARG A 400 -12.34 3.25 7.32
C ARG A 400 -11.81 3.72 5.97
N LEU A 401 -10.55 3.34 5.67
CA LEU A 401 -9.87 3.66 4.42
C LEU A 401 -9.61 2.36 3.67
N VAL A 402 -10.18 2.21 2.50
CA VAL A 402 -10.15 0.95 1.75
C VAL A 402 -9.63 1.17 0.35
N VAL A 403 -8.60 0.41 -0.02
CA VAL A 403 -8.06 0.37 -1.39
C VAL A 403 -8.59 -0.89 -2.05
N LEU A 404 -9.31 -0.74 -3.15
CA LEU A 404 -9.85 -1.82 -3.96
C LEU A 404 -9.23 -1.80 -5.34
N GLU A 405 -9.09 -2.95 -5.98
CA GLU A 405 -8.71 -2.99 -7.40
C GLU A 405 -9.87 -2.56 -8.29
N ASP A 406 -11.04 -3.15 -8.12
CA ASP A 406 -12.26 -2.74 -8.81
C ASP A 406 -13.40 -2.53 -7.83
N VAL A 407 -14.14 -1.45 -8.03
CA VAL A 407 -15.21 -1.03 -7.13
C VAL A 407 -16.56 -1.28 -7.78
N PRO A 408 -17.45 -2.11 -7.20
CA PRO A 408 -18.84 -2.18 -7.62
C PRO A 408 -19.50 -0.82 -7.34
N ALA A 409 -19.65 0.02 -8.37
CA ALA A 409 -19.95 1.44 -8.24
C ALA A 409 -21.18 1.77 -7.38
N ALA A 410 -22.26 0.97 -7.46
CA ALA A 410 -23.51 1.24 -6.76
C ALA A 410 -23.43 0.94 -5.23
N GLU A 411 -22.84 -0.21 -4.88
CA GLU A 411 -22.80 -0.68 -3.49
C GLU A 411 -21.80 0.13 -2.64
N VAL A 412 -20.67 0.48 -3.24
CA VAL A 412 -19.64 1.30 -2.59
C VAL A 412 -20.13 2.73 -2.41
N THR A 413 -20.74 3.32 -3.44
CA THR A 413 -21.34 4.66 -3.35
C THR A 413 -22.41 4.71 -2.25
N ALA A 414 -23.23 3.67 -2.11
CA ALA A 414 -24.23 3.60 -1.05
C ALA A 414 -23.57 3.53 0.36
N ALA A 415 -22.51 2.73 0.51
CA ALA A 415 -21.77 2.61 1.77
C ALA A 415 -21.05 3.91 2.16
N GLU A 416 -20.38 4.59 1.22
CA GLU A 416 -19.75 5.90 1.45
C GLU A 416 -20.79 6.95 1.82
N LYS A 417 -21.93 6.99 1.15
CA LYS A 417 -23.01 7.93 1.43
C LYS A 417 -23.60 7.75 2.84
N ALA A 418 -23.78 6.48 3.25
CA ALA A 418 -24.26 6.15 4.60
C ALA A 418 -23.25 6.51 5.70
N ASN A 419 -21.96 6.57 5.38
CA ASN A 419 -20.84 6.81 6.29
C ASN A 419 -20.00 8.03 5.87
N ARG A 420 -20.65 9.08 5.41
CA ARG A 420 -19.98 10.27 4.87
C ARG A 420 -18.91 10.81 5.82
N GLY A 421 -17.70 11.03 5.26
CA GLY A 421 -16.54 11.50 6.01
C GLY A 421 -15.85 10.47 6.90
N LYS A 422 -16.46 9.29 7.11
CA LYS A 422 -15.90 8.20 7.94
C LYS A 422 -15.51 6.97 7.14
N LEU A 423 -16.02 6.80 5.92
CA LEU A 423 -15.63 5.73 5.00
C LEU A 423 -15.15 6.35 3.69
N ALA A 424 -14.01 5.89 3.18
CA ALA A 424 -13.50 6.31 1.89
C ALA A 424 -12.85 5.13 1.16
N PHE A 425 -13.18 5.01 -0.12
CA PHE A 425 -12.58 4.05 -1.02
C PHE A 425 -11.60 4.72 -1.98
N SER A 426 -10.64 3.94 -2.44
CA SER A 426 -9.66 4.28 -3.45
C SER A 426 -9.59 3.11 -4.44
N ASN A 427 -9.45 3.40 -5.74
CA ASN A 427 -9.65 2.42 -6.81
C ASN A 427 -8.37 2.24 -7.64
N GLY A 428 -7.82 1.00 -7.66
CA GLY A 428 -6.65 0.63 -8.45
C GLY A 428 -6.93 0.54 -9.95
N ALA A 429 -8.10 -0.03 -10.33
CA ALA A 429 -8.53 -0.19 -11.72
C ALA A 429 -8.70 1.14 -12.46
N ILE A 430 -8.68 2.23 -11.71
CA ILE A 430 -8.71 3.55 -12.29
C ILE A 430 -7.54 3.75 -13.26
N LEU A 431 -6.37 3.18 -13.02
CA LEU A 431 -5.24 3.19 -13.94
C LEU A 431 -5.45 2.26 -15.17
N GLY A 432 -6.45 1.39 -15.14
CA GLY A 432 -6.79 0.43 -16.20
C GLY A 432 -7.83 0.92 -17.21
N LYS A 433 -8.60 1.96 -16.89
CA LYS A 433 -9.61 2.54 -17.79
C LYS A 433 -8.98 3.71 -18.52
N SER A 434 -9.19 3.81 -19.84
CA SER A 434 -8.74 4.99 -20.62
C SER A 434 -9.30 6.25 -20.00
N PHE A 435 -8.44 7.05 -19.41
CA PHE A 435 -8.79 8.04 -18.41
C PHE A 435 -9.51 9.23 -18.98
N ILE A 436 -9.40 9.50 -20.25
CA ILE A 436 -9.87 10.75 -20.77
C ILE A 436 -10.54 10.52 -22.10
N LYS A 437 -11.85 10.26 -22.01
CA LYS A 437 -12.72 10.25 -23.16
C LYS A 437 -13.63 11.48 -23.10
N TYR A 438 -13.29 12.54 -23.84
CA TYR A 438 -14.24 13.61 -24.11
C TYR A 438 -15.20 13.25 -25.23
N LYS A 439 -16.49 13.52 -25.03
CA LYS A 439 -17.44 13.63 -26.12
C LYS A 439 -17.34 15.05 -26.69
N VAL A 440 -16.67 15.20 -27.81
CA VAL A 440 -16.79 16.40 -28.62
C VAL A 440 -17.82 16.11 -29.70
N GLY A 441 -18.94 16.84 -29.72
CA GLY A 441 -19.92 16.77 -30.80
C GLY A 441 -20.63 15.44 -30.96
N GLY A 442 -20.96 14.75 -29.88
CA GLY A 442 -22.00 13.70 -29.88
C GLY A 442 -21.58 12.27 -30.22
N ALA A 443 -20.38 11.95 -30.71
CA ALA A 443 -20.08 10.59 -31.15
C ALA A 443 -18.62 10.12 -31.13
N LYS A 444 -17.65 10.90 -30.81
CA LYS A 444 -16.25 10.45 -30.79
C LYS A 444 -15.56 10.78 -29.47
N VAL A 445 -14.99 9.74 -28.92
CA VAL A 445 -14.04 9.83 -27.83
C VAL A 445 -12.71 10.28 -28.40
N VAL A 446 -12.26 11.44 -27.97
CA VAL A 446 -10.95 11.97 -28.35
C VAL A 446 -10.11 11.99 -27.10
N PRO A 447 -8.86 11.45 -27.12
CA PRO A 447 -7.92 11.69 -26.04
C PRO A 447 -7.77 13.20 -25.82
N ILE A 448 -7.67 13.66 -24.59
CA ILE A 448 -7.36 15.07 -24.33
C ILE A 448 -5.96 15.32 -24.90
N ALA A 449 -5.90 16.03 -26.00
CA ALA A 449 -4.66 16.55 -26.54
C ALA A 449 -4.59 18.03 -26.14
N ASN A 450 -3.48 18.45 -25.56
CA ASN A 450 -3.04 19.82 -25.36
C ASN A 450 -3.34 20.53 -24.02
N SER A 451 -3.45 19.86 -22.90
CA SER A 451 -3.13 20.48 -21.61
C SER A 451 -1.91 19.78 -20.99
N ASP A 452 -1.13 20.53 -20.22
CA ASP A 452 0.10 20.01 -19.59
C ASP A 452 -0.14 18.82 -18.65
N LEU A 453 -1.37 18.65 -18.15
CA LEU A 453 -1.81 17.47 -17.40
C LEU A 453 -2.13 16.28 -18.31
N ASP A 454 -2.54 16.53 -19.53
CA ASP A 454 -2.95 15.51 -20.48
C ASP A 454 -1.74 14.74 -21.01
N GLU A 455 -0.60 15.39 -21.22
CA GLU A 455 0.65 14.73 -21.60
C GLU A 455 1.09 13.73 -20.53
N TRP A 456 0.99 14.11 -19.25
CA TRP A 456 1.32 13.24 -18.15
C TRP A 456 0.42 12.00 -18.04
N PHE A 457 -0.89 12.15 -18.27
CA PHE A 457 -1.83 11.02 -18.30
C PHE A 457 -1.61 10.11 -19.52
N VAL A 458 -1.37 10.68 -20.68
CA VAL A 458 -1.10 9.93 -21.91
C VAL A 458 0.20 9.14 -21.79
N GLU A 459 1.26 9.72 -21.21
CA GLU A 459 2.53 9.04 -20.99
C GLU A 459 2.38 7.86 -20.00
N GLU A 460 1.58 8.01 -18.95
CA GLU A 460 1.26 6.89 -18.04
C GLU A 460 0.49 5.76 -18.74
N GLU A 461 -0.40 6.10 -19.66
CA GLU A 461 -1.14 5.11 -20.44
C GLU A 461 -0.25 4.34 -21.42
N LEU A 462 0.72 4.99 -22.03
CA LEU A 462 1.70 4.37 -22.93
C LEU A 462 2.68 3.41 -22.25
N ALA A 463 2.93 3.59 -20.95
CA ALA A 463 3.80 2.70 -20.16
C ALA A 463 3.20 1.31 -19.87
N ARG A 464 1.95 1.06 -20.27
CA ARG A 464 1.28 -0.24 -20.02
C ARG A 464 1.87 -1.34 -20.89
N PRO A 465 2.02 -2.56 -20.34
CA PRO A 465 2.30 -3.74 -21.14
C PRO A 465 1.15 -3.94 -22.16
N THR A 466 1.47 -4.03 -23.44
CA THR A 466 0.51 -4.17 -24.55
C THR A 466 -0.17 -5.54 -24.64
N ASN A 467 -0.02 -6.42 -23.66
CA ASN A 467 -0.74 -7.68 -23.62
C ASN A 467 -2.14 -7.47 -23.08
N ASN A 468 -3.14 -7.99 -23.79
CA ASN A 468 -4.59 -7.91 -23.54
C ASN A 468 -5.06 -8.42 -22.14
N GLY A 469 -4.21 -8.46 -21.14
CA GLY A 469 -4.52 -8.82 -19.77
C GLY A 469 -4.74 -7.57 -18.91
N HIS A 470 -5.80 -7.56 -18.13
CA HIS A 470 -6.01 -6.55 -17.09
C HIS A 470 -4.87 -6.63 -16.07
N VAL A 471 -4.07 -5.57 -15.95
CA VAL A 471 -3.04 -5.48 -14.92
C VAL A 471 -3.70 -5.03 -13.61
N PHE A 472 -3.69 -5.91 -12.61
CA PHE A 472 -4.12 -5.56 -11.26
C PHE A 472 -2.99 -4.81 -10.57
N PHE A 473 -3.24 -3.55 -10.21
CA PHE A 473 -2.25 -2.73 -9.52
C PHE A 473 -2.25 -2.98 -8.01
N ILE A 474 -3.42 -3.29 -7.43
CA ILE A 474 -3.55 -3.63 -6.01
C ILE A 474 -3.44 -5.13 -5.87
N HIS A 475 -2.37 -5.60 -5.22
CA HIS A 475 -2.20 -7.02 -4.95
C HIS A 475 -1.86 -7.32 -3.47
N SER A 476 -1.58 -6.32 -2.66
CA SER A 476 -1.45 -6.48 -1.21
C SER A 476 -2.80 -6.85 -0.57
N LYS A 477 -2.77 -7.76 0.40
CA LYS A 477 -3.92 -8.23 1.19
C LYS A 477 -3.66 -7.86 2.64
N VAL A 478 -4.15 -6.70 3.04
CA VAL A 478 -3.88 -6.13 4.35
C VAL A 478 -5.17 -5.68 5.02
N LEU A 479 -5.32 -6.00 6.31
CA LEU A 479 -6.30 -5.39 7.19
C LEU A 479 -5.58 -4.87 8.43
N LEU A 480 -5.75 -3.59 8.73
CA LEU A 480 -5.24 -2.93 9.93
C LEU A 480 -6.42 -2.46 10.78
N ILE A 481 -6.39 -2.77 12.05
CA ILE A 481 -7.38 -2.32 13.03
C ILE A 481 -6.65 -1.50 14.09
N ASP A 482 -7.13 -0.29 14.28
CA ASP A 482 -6.63 0.69 15.27
C ASP A 482 -5.09 0.83 15.27
N PRO A 483 -4.45 1.06 14.08
CA PRO A 483 -3.00 1.06 13.96
C PRO A 483 -2.30 2.12 14.81
N LEU A 484 -2.99 3.19 15.18
CA LEU A 484 -2.46 4.27 16.05
C LEU A 484 -2.59 3.96 17.55
N SER A 485 -3.29 2.89 17.94
CA SER A 485 -3.45 2.47 19.34
C SER A 485 -2.21 1.74 19.86
N ASP A 486 -2.21 1.40 21.17
CA ASP A 486 -1.19 0.56 21.81
C ASP A 486 -1.44 -0.94 21.62
N ASP A 487 -2.59 -1.34 21.06
CA ASP A 487 -2.98 -2.74 20.79
C ASP A 487 -3.51 -2.90 19.36
N PRO A 488 -2.72 -2.55 18.33
CA PRO A 488 -3.13 -2.68 16.94
C PRO A 488 -3.23 -4.15 16.52
N LEU A 489 -4.09 -4.42 15.51
CA LEU A 489 -4.12 -5.70 14.81
C LEU A 489 -3.75 -5.52 13.35
N ILE A 490 -2.79 -6.32 12.90
CA ILE A 490 -2.34 -6.38 11.50
C ILE A 490 -2.65 -7.77 10.97
N CYS A 491 -3.38 -7.85 9.85
CA CYS A 491 -3.59 -9.10 9.10
C CYS A 491 -2.97 -8.92 7.71
N SER A 492 -2.05 -9.81 7.33
CA SER A 492 -1.38 -9.75 6.02
C SER A 492 -0.95 -11.15 5.58
N GLY A 493 -1.04 -11.43 4.28
CA GLY A 493 -0.66 -12.75 3.75
C GLY A 493 -1.02 -12.92 2.28
N SER A 494 -1.22 -14.16 1.85
CA SER A 494 -1.61 -14.49 0.49
C SER A 494 -3.12 -14.44 0.26
N ALA A 495 -3.94 -14.62 1.33
CA ALA A 495 -5.37 -14.80 1.22
C ALA A 495 -6.11 -13.52 0.82
N ASN A 496 -6.80 -13.54 -0.31
CA ASN A 496 -7.77 -12.52 -0.66
C ASN A 496 -8.93 -12.57 0.34
N PHE A 497 -9.54 -11.43 0.65
CA PHE A 497 -10.70 -11.38 1.54
C PHE A 497 -11.98 -11.84 0.81
N SER A 498 -11.98 -13.09 0.35
CA SER A 498 -13.05 -13.68 -0.46
C SER A 498 -13.35 -15.11 -0.04
N THR A 499 -14.59 -15.58 -0.30
CA THR A 499 -15.03 -16.95 -0.02
C THR A 499 -14.13 -17.98 -0.72
N ASN A 500 -13.81 -17.80 -2.00
CA ASN A 500 -12.96 -18.73 -2.74
C ASN A 500 -11.56 -18.88 -2.13
N SER A 501 -10.96 -17.76 -1.68
CA SER A 501 -9.66 -17.77 -1.03
C SER A 501 -9.68 -18.60 0.27
N LEU A 502 -10.78 -18.55 1.01
CA LEU A 502 -10.91 -19.27 2.27
C LEU A 502 -11.34 -20.72 2.12
N THR A 503 -12.16 -21.05 1.11
CA THR A 503 -12.77 -22.38 1.01
C THR A 503 -12.18 -23.27 -0.07
N SER A 504 -11.49 -22.69 -1.07
CA SER A 504 -11.03 -23.43 -2.24
C SER A 504 -9.51 -23.44 -2.43
N ASN A 505 -8.84 -22.35 -2.05
CA ASN A 505 -7.40 -22.16 -2.29
C ASN A 505 -6.55 -22.62 -1.10
N ASP A 506 -5.30 -23.00 -1.38
CA ASP A 506 -4.27 -23.08 -0.35
C ASP A 506 -3.72 -21.67 -0.08
N GLU A 507 -3.95 -21.13 1.10
CA GLU A 507 -3.57 -19.76 1.47
C GLU A 507 -2.99 -19.68 2.87
N ASN A 508 -2.29 -18.59 3.15
CA ASN A 508 -1.86 -18.24 4.50
C ASN A 508 -2.18 -16.78 4.84
N MET A 509 -2.44 -16.53 6.10
CA MET A 509 -2.62 -15.18 6.66
C MET A 509 -1.89 -15.09 7.99
N LEU A 510 -1.07 -14.08 8.14
CA LEU A 510 -0.38 -13.72 9.36
C LEU A 510 -1.22 -12.70 10.13
N LEU A 511 -1.44 -12.95 11.41
CA LEU A 511 -2.22 -12.11 12.32
C LEU A 511 -1.29 -11.64 13.45
N ILE A 512 -1.00 -10.34 13.52
CA ILE A 512 -0.07 -9.75 14.48
C ILE A 512 -0.84 -8.77 15.36
N ARG A 513 -0.84 -8.98 16.68
CA ARG A 513 -1.52 -8.10 17.63
C ARG A 513 -0.55 -7.42 18.58
N GLY A 514 -0.72 -6.11 18.78
CA GLY A 514 0.00 -5.34 19.80
C GLY A 514 1.44 -4.99 19.42
N ASN A 515 1.82 -5.11 18.13
CA ASN A 515 3.11 -4.64 17.63
C ASN A 515 2.95 -3.27 16.96
N THR A 516 3.21 -2.21 17.73
CA THR A 516 3.04 -0.83 17.27
C THR A 516 4.03 -0.43 16.17
N ARG A 517 5.26 -0.98 16.18
CA ARG A 517 6.25 -0.75 15.13
C ARG A 517 5.77 -1.29 13.78
N VAL A 518 5.34 -2.56 13.75
CA VAL A 518 4.80 -3.18 12.53
C VAL A 518 3.56 -2.42 12.06
N ALA A 519 2.68 -2.01 12.99
CA ALA A 519 1.50 -1.22 12.67
C ALA A 519 1.85 0.14 12.05
N ASP A 520 2.86 0.86 12.56
CA ASP A 520 3.33 2.13 11.99
C ASP A 520 3.84 1.95 10.55
N ILE A 521 4.63 0.89 10.30
CA ILE A 521 5.13 0.57 8.97
C ILE A 521 3.97 0.29 8.01
N TYR A 522 3.07 -0.62 8.38
CA TYR A 522 1.93 -0.96 7.53
C TYR A 522 1.00 0.24 7.31
N MET A 523 0.69 1.00 8.36
CA MET A 523 -0.20 2.16 8.28
C MET A 523 0.34 3.22 7.31
N THR A 524 1.62 3.57 7.42
CA THR A 524 2.22 4.60 6.57
C THR A 524 2.30 4.16 5.11
N GLU A 525 2.54 2.88 4.85
CA GLU A 525 2.57 2.32 3.50
C GLU A 525 1.17 2.16 2.90
N VAL A 526 0.19 1.69 3.66
CA VAL A 526 -1.21 1.60 3.18
C VAL A 526 -1.78 3.00 2.96
N ASP A 527 -1.44 4.00 3.80
CA ASP A 527 -1.82 5.40 3.56
C ASP A 527 -1.19 5.95 2.26
N ARG A 528 0.08 5.62 1.98
CA ARG A 528 0.75 5.96 0.72
C ARG A 528 -0.02 5.39 -0.48
N ILE A 529 -0.34 4.10 -0.45
CA ILE A 529 -1.08 3.42 -1.51
C ILE A 529 -2.48 4.04 -1.66
N PHE A 530 -3.20 4.22 -0.55
CA PHE A 530 -4.53 4.81 -0.55
C PHE A 530 -4.54 6.21 -1.17
N ARG A 531 -3.62 7.09 -0.78
CA ARG A 531 -3.53 8.45 -1.30
C ARG A 531 -3.15 8.49 -2.77
N HIS A 532 -2.24 7.61 -3.20
CA HIS A 532 -1.83 7.51 -4.60
C HIS A 532 -3.03 7.28 -5.50
N PHE A 533 -3.82 6.24 -5.25
CA PHE A 533 -5.00 5.92 -6.06
C PHE A 533 -6.16 6.91 -5.84
N ARG A 534 -6.34 7.43 -4.61
CA ARG A 534 -7.39 8.41 -4.33
C ARG A 534 -7.16 9.74 -5.02
N SER A 535 -5.93 10.21 -5.09
CA SER A 535 -5.61 11.45 -5.82
C SER A 535 -5.94 11.31 -7.31
N ARG A 536 -5.69 10.14 -7.91
CA ARG A 536 -6.03 9.84 -9.30
C ARG A 536 -7.54 9.89 -9.54
N ASP A 537 -8.32 9.25 -8.68
CA ASP A 537 -9.77 9.26 -8.75
C ASP A 537 -10.33 10.70 -8.72
N ILE A 538 -9.81 11.54 -7.83
CA ILE A 538 -10.21 12.95 -7.72
C ILE A 538 -9.83 13.74 -8.98
N ILE A 539 -8.61 13.59 -9.49
CA ILE A 539 -8.14 14.30 -10.69
C ILE A 539 -9.02 13.93 -11.89
N ASN A 540 -9.38 12.65 -12.06
CA ASN A 540 -10.24 12.23 -13.14
C ASN A 540 -11.63 12.84 -13.07
N HIS A 541 -12.25 12.90 -11.88
CA HIS A 541 -13.55 13.54 -11.73
C HIS A 541 -13.51 15.03 -12.07
N ILE A 542 -12.44 15.73 -11.69
CA ILE A 542 -12.27 17.16 -12.00
C ILE A 542 -12.03 17.35 -13.51
N ALA A 543 -11.25 16.45 -14.13
CA ALA A 543 -11.02 16.45 -15.56
C ALA A 543 -12.33 16.29 -16.36
N GLU A 544 -13.21 15.38 -15.95
CA GLU A 544 -14.54 15.19 -16.54
C GLU A 544 -15.42 16.45 -16.45
N GLU A 545 -15.20 17.31 -15.45
CA GLU A 545 -15.91 18.58 -15.27
C GLU A 545 -15.31 19.75 -16.06
N GLY A 546 -14.18 19.58 -16.78
CA GLY A 546 -13.54 20.60 -17.58
C GLY A 546 -12.71 21.63 -16.80
N GLU A 547 -12.43 21.38 -15.51
CA GLU A 547 -11.65 22.26 -14.61
C GLU A 547 -10.25 21.67 -14.32
N HIS A 548 -9.50 21.26 -15.33
CA HIS A 548 -8.30 20.43 -15.25
C HIS A 548 -7.20 20.94 -14.30
N ASN A 549 -6.94 22.25 -14.26
CA ASN A 549 -5.82 22.81 -13.50
C ASN A 549 -6.21 23.22 -12.07
N LYS A 550 -7.49 23.35 -11.76
CA LYS A 550 -7.95 23.87 -10.47
C LYS A 550 -7.54 23.00 -9.26
N TRP A 551 -7.33 21.70 -9.48
CA TRP A 551 -6.84 20.80 -8.44
C TRP A 551 -5.40 21.10 -8.01
N LEU A 552 -4.56 21.55 -8.92
CA LEU A 552 -3.15 21.88 -8.66
C LEU A 552 -2.97 23.30 -8.12
N GLU A 553 -3.98 24.14 -8.22
CA GLU A 553 -3.91 25.53 -7.74
C GLU A 553 -4.05 25.57 -6.20
N LEU A 554 -3.20 26.40 -5.59
CA LEU A 554 -3.28 26.71 -4.17
C LEU A 554 -4.31 27.83 -3.95
N ASP A 555 -5.01 27.78 -2.84
CA ASP A 555 -6.02 28.76 -2.44
C ASP A 555 -5.36 29.94 -1.71
N THR A 556 -5.66 31.15 -2.15
CA THR A 556 -5.19 32.40 -1.51
C THR A 556 -6.17 32.97 -0.49
N THR A 557 -7.39 32.43 -0.41
CA THR A 557 -8.49 32.98 0.39
C THR A 557 -8.60 32.38 1.80
N GLY A 558 -7.85 31.30 2.08
CA GLY A 558 -7.98 30.52 3.32
C GLY A 558 -9.15 29.53 3.33
N ALA A 559 -9.92 29.41 2.24
CA ALA A 559 -11.05 28.45 2.15
C ALA A 559 -10.61 26.98 2.32
N TRP A 560 -9.35 26.66 1.99
CA TRP A 560 -8.76 25.32 2.17
C TRP A 560 -8.72 24.87 3.65
N ILE A 561 -8.74 25.81 4.61
CA ILE A 561 -8.64 25.51 6.05
C ILE A 561 -9.93 24.91 6.58
N GLY A 562 -11.07 25.48 6.21
CA GLY A 562 -12.39 25.14 6.75
C GLY A 562 -12.71 23.64 6.78
N PRO A 563 -12.53 22.90 5.67
CA PRO A 563 -12.78 21.45 5.65
C PRO A 563 -11.97 20.63 6.65
N ASN A 564 -10.81 21.13 7.10
CA ASN A 564 -9.97 20.44 8.08
C ASN A 564 -10.46 20.59 9.53
N PHE A 565 -11.41 21.49 9.78
CA PHE A 565 -11.98 21.77 11.11
C PHE A 565 -13.52 21.62 11.16
N LYS A 566 -14.15 21.36 10.01
CA LYS A 566 -15.60 21.16 9.91
C LYS A 566 -15.99 19.76 10.39
N GLU A 567 -16.90 19.68 11.37
CA GLU A 567 -17.44 18.42 11.87
C GLU A 567 -18.01 17.55 10.73
N GLY A 568 -17.75 16.25 10.76
CA GLY A 568 -18.21 15.29 9.76
C GLY A 568 -17.47 15.37 8.40
N ASN A 569 -16.57 16.33 8.21
CA ASN A 569 -15.76 16.39 7.01
C ASN A 569 -14.63 15.34 7.06
N TYR A 570 -14.34 14.72 5.92
CA TYR A 570 -13.28 13.71 5.78
C TYR A 570 -11.92 14.23 6.24
N LYS A 571 -11.53 15.46 5.86
CA LYS A 571 -10.24 16.06 6.23
C LYS A 571 -10.14 16.27 7.74
N ASN A 572 -11.21 16.76 8.38
CA ASN A 572 -11.26 16.92 9.83
C ASN A 572 -11.19 15.56 10.55
N ASN A 573 -11.98 14.58 10.11
CA ASN A 573 -11.95 13.24 10.72
C ASN A 573 -10.56 12.62 10.63
N ARG A 574 -9.84 12.82 9.53
CA ARG A 574 -8.45 12.35 9.39
C ARG A 574 -7.49 13.09 10.33
N ARG A 575 -7.63 14.41 10.49
CA ARG A 575 -6.84 15.20 11.45
C ARG A 575 -7.08 14.71 12.88
N GLN A 576 -8.34 14.48 13.27
CA GLN A 576 -8.71 14.02 14.60
C GLN A 576 -8.17 12.62 14.96
N LEU A 577 -7.83 11.76 14.00
CA LEU A 577 -7.13 10.50 14.28
C LEU A 577 -5.79 10.72 15.01
N PHE A 578 -5.14 11.84 14.75
CA PHE A 578 -3.85 12.18 15.35
C PHE A 578 -4.00 13.12 16.54
N PHE A 579 -5.08 13.88 16.61
CA PHE A 579 -5.38 14.85 17.66
C PHE A 579 -6.82 14.64 18.17
N PRO A 580 -7.08 13.55 18.92
CA PRO A 580 -8.46 13.20 19.34
C PRO A 580 -9.07 14.21 20.32
N GLU A 581 -8.25 14.97 21.05
CA GLU A 581 -8.68 16.01 22.00
C GLU A 581 -8.70 17.41 21.38
N ALA A 582 -8.36 17.53 20.09
CA ALA A 582 -8.32 18.82 19.41
C ALA A 582 -9.74 19.35 19.19
N ASP A 583 -9.96 20.61 19.55
CA ASP A 583 -11.23 21.31 19.39
C ASP A 583 -11.73 21.25 17.94
N VAL A 584 -12.98 20.85 17.77
CA VAL A 584 -13.69 20.88 16.50
C VAL A 584 -14.23 22.30 16.33
N GLY A 585 -13.35 23.27 16.09
CA GLY A 585 -13.74 24.67 16.00
C GLY A 585 -14.96 24.90 15.11
N THR A 586 -15.84 25.78 15.54
CA THR A 586 -17.00 26.23 14.76
C THR A 586 -16.51 27.14 13.63
N TRP A 587 -16.26 26.54 12.47
CA TRP A 587 -15.95 27.31 11.26
C TRP A 587 -17.26 27.85 10.66
N SER A 588 -17.37 29.16 10.47
CA SER A 588 -18.55 29.75 9.85
C SER A 588 -18.70 29.32 8.39
N ASP A 589 -19.94 29.03 7.97
CA ASP A 589 -20.26 28.52 6.62
C ASP A 589 -19.94 29.51 5.47
N GLN A 590 -19.44 30.70 5.75
CA GLN A 590 -19.10 31.71 4.73
C GLN A 590 -17.89 31.34 3.84
N ALA A 591 -17.04 30.42 4.27
CA ALA A 591 -15.91 29.90 3.49
C ALA A 591 -16.25 28.63 2.67
N ALA A 592 -17.50 28.22 2.59
CA ALA A 592 -17.91 26.94 2.04
C ALA A 592 -18.13 26.94 0.54
N ALA A 593 -17.19 27.46 -0.23
CA ALA A 593 -17.24 27.36 -1.70
C ALA A 593 -16.33 26.27 -2.28
N ASP A 594 -15.68 25.46 -1.44
CA ASP A 594 -14.91 24.34 -1.96
C ASP A 594 -15.89 23.16 -2.21
N PRO A 595 -16.14 22.78 -3.49
CA PRO A 595 -16.96 21.62 -3.75
C PRO A 595 -16.26 20.43 -3.09
N ASN A 596 -16.97 19.78 -2.16
CA ASN A 596 -16.46 18.56 -1.56
C ASN A 596 -16.13 17.59 -2.71
N PRO A 597 -14.85 17.26 -2.96
CA PRO A 597 -14.47 16.37 -4.06
C PRO A 597 -15.01 14.95 -3.88
N PHE A 598 -15.61 14.68 -2.71
CA PHE A 598 -16.26 13.42 -2.34
C PHE A 598 -17.81 13.52 -2.32
N ALA A 599 -18.38 14.65 -2.76
CA ALA A 599 -19.83 14.78 -2.92
C ALA A 599 -20.34 13.95 -4.09
N ASP A 600 -21.51 13.32 -3.95
CA ASP A 600 -22.12 12.59 -5.06
C ASP A 600 -22.53 13.54 -6.21
N GLU A 601 -22.74 12.99 -7.42
CA GLU A 601 -23.12 13.78 -8.61
C GLU A 601 -24.37 14.64 -8.39
N LYS A 602 -25.33 14.16 -7.57
CA LYS A 602 -26.58 14.91 -7.29
C LYS A 602 -26.32 16.10 -6.38
N GLU A 603 -25.45 15.98 -5.39
CA GLU A 603 -25.06 17.09 -4.51
C GLU A 603 -24.26 18.15 -5.28
N ARG A 604 -23.35 17.70 -6.19
CA ARG A 604 -22.64 18.60 -7.11
C ARG A 604 -23.60 19.31 -8.06
N ALA A 605 -24.58 18.62 -8.61
CA ALA A 605 -25.61 19.19 -9.46
C ALA A 605 -26.53 20.17 -8.69
N ALA A 606 -26.84 19.89 -7.43
CA ALA A 606 -27.61 20.79 -6.57
C ALA A 606 -26.82 22.06 -6.20
N ALA A 607 -25.51 21.93 -5.96
CA ALA A 607 -24.62 23.07 -5.72
C ALA A 607 -24.48 23.96 -6.98
N LYS A 608 -24.37 23.34 -8.17
CA LYS A 608 -24.35 24.09 -9.46
C LYS A 608 -25.66 24.84 -9.74
N LYS A 609 -26.83 24.27 -9.36
CA LYS A 609 -28.12 24.98 -9.53
C LYS A 609 -28.27 26.18 -8.59
N LYS A 610 -27.69 26.16 -7.41
CA LYS A 610 -27.68 27.29 -6.47
C LYS A 610 -26.76 28.45 -6.89
N LYS A 611 -25.75 28.19 -7.76
CA LYS A 611 -24.79 29.21 -8.25
C LYS A 611 -25.21 29.92 -9.54
N LYS A 612 -26.33 29.52 -10.18
CA LYS A 612 -26.85 30.30 -11.32
C LYS A 612 -27.58 31.53 -10.77
N PRO A 613 -27.16 32.77 -11.16
CA PRO A 613 -27.93 33.94 -10.80
C PRO A 613 -29.34 33.84 -11.42
N PRO A 614 -30.35 34.40 -10.77
CA PRO A 614 -31.68 34.44 -11.35
C PRO A 614 -31.60 35.14 -12.72
N GLN A 615 -32.04 34.42 -13.75
CA GLN A 615 -32.22 35.06 -15.06
C GLN A 615 -33.35 36.07 -14.91
N GLY A 616 -32.99 37.34 -14.90
CA GLY A 616 -33.91 38.45 -15.05
C GLY A 616 -34.26 38.71 -16.50
#